data_c5fd8bbbe3b58b8d711cda3ad0933036
#
_entry.id   c5fd8bbbe3b58b8d711cda3ad0933036
#
_cell.length_a   1.000
_cell.length_b   1.000
_cell.length_c   1.000
_cell.angle_alpha   90.00
_cell.angle_beta   90.00
_cell.angle_gamma   90.00
#
_symmetry.space_group_name_H-M   'P 1'
#
loop_
_entity.id
_entity.type
_entity.pdbx_description
1 polymer ?
#
loop_
_entity_poly.entity_id
_entity_poly.type
_entity_poly.pdbx_seq_one_letter_code
_entity_poly.pdbx_strand_id
1 'polypeptide(L)'
;LEVFNMENIASLVLFPGAMAFALSYLATPNVIKLAKRWGLVDDPTKSNHPKVIHTYPVPRSGGLAIFFAILISSLIFLPLDKHLIGILTGALLLTFLGLFDDKYNLNPYLRLFLQFIAAAIPIISGIGIPFISNPAGGIIDLSHPQITVNFLGEIRSIWLLSDIFALFWIVTLMNFLNMG
;
A
#
# COMPACT_ATOMS: atom_id res chain seq x y z
N LEU A 1 28.46 -9.50 -1.90
CA LEU A 1 28.23 -8.05 -2.07
C LEU A 1 28.39 -7.76 -3.56
N GLU A 2 27.33 -8.00 -4.34
CA GLU A 2 27.26 -7.51 -5.71
C GLU A 2 27.35 -5.99 -5.64
N VAL A 3 28.35 -5.46 -6.32
CA VAL A 3 28.63 -4.04 -6.45
C VAL A 3 27.33 -3.37 -6.96
N PHE A 4 26.76 -2.49 -6.17
CA PHE A 4 25.65 -1.62 -6.58
C PHE A 4 26.13 -0.79 -7.76
N ASN A 5 25.92 -1.30 -8.96
CA ASN A 5 26.34 -0.65 -10.19
C ASN A 5 25.29 0.39 -10.54
N MET A 6 25.71 1.58 -10.97
CA MET A 6 24.80 2.69 -11.35
C MET A 6 23.77 2.26 -12.40
N GLU A 7 24.14 1.33 -13.29
CA GLU A 7 23.23 0.74 -14.29
C GLU A 7 22.11 -0.08 -13.65
N ASN A 8 22.38 -0.80 -12.56
CA ASN A 8 21.38 -1.57 -11.82
C ASN A 8 20.39 -0.66 -11.08
N ILE A 9 20.87 0.47 -10.53
CA ILE A 9 20.00 1.45 -9.87
C ILE A 9 19.09 2.12 -10.91
N ALA A 10 19.63 2.50 -12.06
CA ALA A 10 18.85 3.11 -13.13
C ALA A 10 17.73 2.17 -13.62
N SER A 11 18.03 0.90 -13.88
CA SER A 11 17.07 -0.06 -14.39
C SER A 11 16.02 -0.48 -13.37
N LEU A 12 16.40 -0.66 -12.09
CA LEU A 12 15.52 -1.19 -11.05
C LEU A 12 14.74 -0.12 -10.28
N VAL A 13 15.21 1.13 -10.28
CA VAL A 13 14.60 2.21 -9.48
C VAL A 13 14.17 3.39 -10.35
N LEU A 14 15.08 3.96 -11.13
CA LEU A 14 14.80 5.21 -11.84
C LEU A 14 13.80 5.03 -12.97
N PHE A 15 13.95 4.03 -13.83
CA PHE A 15 13.02 3.81 -14.94
C PHE A 15 11.62 3.39 -14.49
N PRO A 16 11.45 2.43 -13.56
CA PRO A 16 10.12 2.12 -13.01
C PRO A 16 9.49 3.32 -12.31
N GLY A 17 10.26 4.07 -11.52
CA GLY A 17 9.79 5.26 -10.82
C GLY A 17 9.35 6.38 -11.78
N ALA A 18 10.17 6.69 -12.79
CA ALA A 18 9.84 7.69 -13.80
C ALA A 18 8.60 7.30 -14.61
N MET A 19 8.48 6.01 -14.98
CA MET A 19 7.31 5.51 -15.67
C MET A 19 6.05 5.59 -14.81
N ALA A 20 6.11 5.17 -13.55
CA ALA A 20 4.98 5.29 -12.62
C ALA A 20 4.56 6.75 -12.43
N PHE A 21 5.52 7.66 -12.29
CA PHE A 21 5.25 9.10 -12.21
C PHE A 21 4.52 9.61 -13.47
N ALA A 22 5.04 9.33 -14.67
CA ALA A 22 4.46 9.76 -15.93
C ALA A 22 3.04 9.19 -16.12
N LEU A 23 2.84 7.89 -15.85
CA LEU A 23 1.54 7.23 -15.94
C LEU A 23 0.53 7.83 -14.96
N SER A 24 0.94 8.08 -13.71
CA SER A 24 0.06 8.71 -12.71
C SER A 24 -0.35 10.11 -13.14
N TYR A 25 0.60 10.90 -13.64
CA TYR A 25 0.33 12.25 -14.13
C TYR A 25 -0.66 12.23 -15.30
N LEU A 26 -0.47 11.36 -16.29
CA LEU A 26 -1.36 11.23 -17.46
C LEU A 26 -2.72 10.61 -17.09
N ALA A 27 -2.79 9.74 -16.10
CA ALA A 27 -4.04 9.13 -15.65
C ALA A 27 -4.92 10.08 -14.83
N THR A 28 -4.30 11.02 -14.10
CA THR A 28 -4.99 11.92 -13.16
C THR A 28 -6.19 12.65 -13.75
N PRO A 29 -6.13 13.27 -14.96
CA PRO A 29 -7.30 13.96 -15.54
C PRO A 29 -8.49 13.01 -15.78
N ASN A 30 -8.21 11.75 -16.16
CA ASN A 30 -9.27 10.76 -16.39
C ASN A 30 -9.86 10.27 -15.07
N VAL A 31 -9.04 10.09 -14.06
CA VAL A 31 -9.47 9.73 -12.70
C VAL A 31 -10.32 10.83 -12.09
N ILE A 32 -9.97 12.11 -12.28
CA ILE A 32 -10.80 13.25 -11.86
C ILE A 32 -12.19 13.21 -12.51
N LYS A 33 -12.25 12.95 -13.82
CA LYS A 33 -13.54 12.81 -14.53
C LYS A 33 -14.36 11.66 -13.99
N LEU A 34 -13.71 10.52 -13.71
CA LEU A 34 -14.35 9.33 -13.15
C LEU A 34 -14.88 9.59 -11.74
N ALA A 35 -14.08 10.24 -10.90
CA ALA A 35 -14.45 10.64 -9.54
C ALA A 35 -15.71 11.51 -9.53
N LYS A 36 -15.77 12.51 -10.42
CA LYS A 36 -16.94 13.36 -10.56
C LYS A 36 -18.18 12.59 -11.01
N ARG A 37 -18.03 11.62 -11.94
CA ARG A 37 -19.15 10.76 -12.39
C ARG A 37 -19.68 9.85 -11.28
N TRP A 38 -18.79 9.34 -10.41
CA TRP A 38 -19.15 8.42 -9.32
C TRP A 38 -19.58 9.14 -8.04
N GLY A 39 -19.50 10.48 -8.02
CA GLY A 39 -19.84 11.28 -6.85
C GLY A 39 -18.78 11.19 -5.74
N LEU A 40 -17.53 10.82 -6.09
CA LEU A 40 -16.39 10.77 -5.17
C LEU A 40 -15.74 12.16 -5.09
N VAL A 41 -16.50 13.12 -4.59
CA VAL A 41 -16.10 14.52 -4.54
C VAL A 41 -16.42 15.07 -3.15
N ASP A 42 -15.44 15.72 -2.54
CA ASP A 42 -15.64 16.48 -1.31
C ASP A 42 -16.21 17.85 -1.66
N ASP A 43 -17.48 18.03 -1.36
CA ASP A 43 -18.22 19.26 -1.65
C ASP A 43 -18.35 20.09 -0.36
N PRO A 44 -17.67 21.25 -0.25
CA PRO A 44 -17.72 22.10 0.94
C PRO A 44 -19.12 22.61 1.25
N THR A 45 -20.01 22.65 0.27
CA THR A 45 -21.40 23.09 0.50
C THR A 45 -22.25 22.05 1.23
N LYS A 46 -21.81 20.78 1.23
CA LYS A 46 -22.49 19.65 1.89
C LYS A 46 -21.86 19.22 3.20
N SER A 47 -20.68 19.74 3.53
CA SER A 47 -19.92 19.37 4.72
C SER A 47 -19.74 20.57 5.65
N ASN A 48 -20.32 20.51 6.84
CA ASN A 48 -20.12 21.51 7.90
C ASN A 48 -18.89 21.19 8.79
N HIS A 49 -17.97 20.35 8.31
CA HIS A 49 -16.83 19.94 9.12
C HIS A 49 -15.76 21.04 9.15
N PRO A 50 -15.26 21.45 10.34
CA PRO A 50 -14.31 22.56 10.48
C PRO A 50 -12.96 22.34 9.77
N LYS A 51 -12.64 21.12 9.37
CA LYS A 51 -11.43 20.78 8.57
C LYS A 51 -11.60 21.06 7.07
N VAL A 52 -12.80 21.38 6.58
CA VAL A 52 -13.03 21.70 5.16
C VAL A 52 -12.61 23.14 4.89
N ILE A 53 -11.41 23.33 4.35
CA ILE A 53 -10.81 24.65 4.08
C ILE A 53 -10.90 25.05 2.60
N HIS A 54 -11.31 24.15 1.71
CA HIS A 54 -11.46 24.42 0.29
C HIS A 54 -12.84 25.00 -0.04
N THR A 55 -12.89 25.86 -1.05
CA THR A 55 -14.11 26.58 -1.47
C THR A 55 -14.77 25.98 -2.69
N TYR A 56 -14.17 24.95 -3.30
CA TYR A 56 -14.65 24.27 -4.50
C TYR A 56 -14.62 22.74 -4.31
N PRO A 57 -15.46 21.99 -5.07
CA PRO A 57 -15.51 20.53 -4.96
C PRO A 57 -14.19 19.86 -5.35
N VAL A 58 -13.58 19.07 -4.45
CA VAL A 58 -12.30 18.39 -4.63
C VAL A 58 -12.52 16.89 -4.83
N PRO A 59 -12.03 16.29 -5.95
CA PRO A 59 -12.09 14.85 -6.15
C PRO A 59 -11.20 14.08 -5.17
N ARG A 60 -11.73 13.01 -4.54
CA ARG A 60 -11.05 12.22 -3.49
C ARG A 60 -10.29 11.01 -4.01
N SER A 61 -10.50 10.53 -5.23
CA SER A 61 -9.98 9.24 -5.74
C SER A 61 -8.55 9.28 -6.30
N GLY A 62 -7.66 10.16 -5.81
CA GLY A 62 -6.26 10.25 -6.29
C GLY A 62 -5.46 8.95 -6.18
N GLY A 63 -5.71 8.14 -5.16
CA GLY A 63 -5.08 6.84 -4.96
C GLY A 63 -5.28 5.86 -6.13
N LEU A 64 -6.37 5.98 -6.88
CA LEU A 64 -6.64 5.14 -8.05
C LEU A 64 -5.62 5.38 -9.18
N ALA A 65 -5.26 6.64 -9.46
CA ALA A 65 -4.26 6.98 -10.47
C ALA A 65 -2.88 6.44 -10.09
N ILE A 66 -2.51 6.59 -8.81
CA ILE A 66 -1.24 6.10 -8.26
C ILE A 66 -1.18 4.57 -8.33
N PHE A 67 -2.24 3.88 -7.91
CA PHE A 67 -2.29 2.42 -7.94
C PHE A 67 -2.11 1.87 -9.35
N PHE A 68 -2.87 2.36 -10.34
CA PHE A 68 -2.73 1.90 -11.72
C PHE A 68 -1.36 2.20 -12.31
N ALA A 69 -0.76 3.34 -11.98
CA ALA A 69 0.58 3.69 -12.43
C ALA A 69 1.64 2.73 -11.86
N ILE A 70 1.57 2.43 -10.56
CA ILE A 70 2.45 1.46 -9.90
C ILE A 70 2.22 0.06 -10.46
N LEU A 71 0.96 -0.37 -10.61
CA LEU A 71 0.61 -1.68 -11.17
C LEU A 71 1.23 -1.88 -12.54
N ILE A 72 1.01 -0.96 -13.47
CA ILE A 72 1.53 -1.07 -14.86
C ILE A 72 3.05 -1.04 -14.86
N SER A 73 3.66 -0.10 -14.13
CA SER A 73 5.12 -0.01 -14.05
C SER A 73 5.74 -1.28 -13.45
N SER A 74 5.17 -1.80 -12.37
CA SER A 74 5.67 -3.04 -11.73
C SER A 74 5.58 -4.25 -12.66
N LEU A 75 4.48 -4.40 -13.40
CA LEU A 75 4.30 -5.51 -14.34
C LEU A 75 5.26 -5.46 -15.54
N ILE A 76 5.77 -4.28 -15.89
CA ILE A 76 6.72 -4.11 -17.00
C ILE A 76 8.16 -4.36 -16.55
N PHE A 77 8.54 -3.87 -15.37
CA PHE A 77 9.94 -3.83 -14.93
C PHE A 77 10.32 -4.90 -13.92
N LEU A 78 9.36 -5.50 -13.21
CA LEU A 78 9.65 -6.45 -12.14
C LEU A 78 9.17 -7.86 -12.52
N PRO A 79 9.89 -8.91 -12.06
CA PRO A 79 9.42 -10.28 -12.24
C PRO A 79 8.15 -10.51 -11.42
N LEU A 80 7.20 -11.22 -12.05
CA LEU A 80 5.93 -11.55 -11.41
C LEU A 80 6.13 -12.72 -10.45
N ASP A 81 6.57 -12.43 -9.23
CA ASP A 81 6.73 -13.41 -8.16
C ASP A 81 5.60 -13.32 -7.12
N LYS A 82 5.59 -14.26 -6.16
CA LYS A 82 4.58 -14.31 -5.11
C LYS A 82 4.56 -13.04 -4.24
N HIS A 83 5.71 -12.39 -4.03
CA HIS A 83 5.83 -11.20 -3.20
C HIS A 83 5.20 -9.99 -3.91
N LEU A 84 5.52 -9.80 -5.18
CA LEU A 84 4.93 -8.75 -6.00
C LEU A 84 3.40 -8.93 -6.12
N ILE A 85 2.94 -10.15 -6.37
CA ILE A 85 1.50 -10.46 -6.42
C ILE A 85 0.84 -10.11 -5.08
N GLY A 86 1.46 -10.47 -3.94
CA GLY A 86 0.94 -10.15 -2.62
C GLY A 86 0.83 -8.64 -2.38
N ILE A 87 1.88 -7.87 -2.72
CA ILE A 87 1.87 -6.41 -2.60
C ILE A 87 0.77 -5.80 -3.47
N LEU A 88 0.70 -6.18 -4.75
CA LEU A 88 -0.27 -5.61 -5.68
C LEU A 88 -1.71 -5.97 -5.31
N THR A 89 -1.94 -7.19 -4.81
CA THR A 89 -3.27 -7.61 -4.35
C THR A 89 -3.68 -6.86 -3.08
N GLY A 90 -2.80 -6.71 -2.10
CA GLY A 90 -3.03 -5.89 -0.91
C GLY A 90 -3.32 -4.43 -1.26
N ALA A 91 -2.52 -3.85 -2.16
CA ALA A 91 -2.70 -2.48 -2.64
C ALA A 91 -4.02 -2.30 -3.42
N LEU A 92 -4.43 -3.30 -4.22
CA LEU A 92 -5.71 -3.30 -4.91
C LEU A 92 -6.87 -3.26 -3.92
N LEU A 93 -6.83 -4.13 -2.89
CA LEU A 93 -7.85 -4.16 -1.85
C LEU A 93 -7.96 -2.82 -1.11
N LEU A 94 -6.80 -2.22 -0.76
CA LEU A 94 -6.76 -0.90 -0.13
C LEU A 94 -7.29 0.21 -1.04
N THR A 95 -7.02 0.15 -2.32
CA THR A 95 -7.53 1.13 -3.29
C THR A 95 -9.05 1.06 -3.36
N PHE A 96 -9.62 -0.15 -3.44
CA PHE A 96 -11.08 -0.33 -3.39
C PHE A 96 -11.65 0.13 -2.05
N LEU A 97 -11.02 -0.24 -0.93
CA LEU A 97 -11.44 0.20 0.40
C LEU A 97 -11.49 1.74 0.49
N GLY A 98 -10.46 2.42 -0.02
CA GLY A 98 -10.43 3.88 -0.07
C GLY A 98 -11.57 4.47 -0.89
N LEU A 99 -11.85 3.92 -2.08
CA LEU A 99 -12.98 4.36 -2.91
C LEU A 99 -14.34 4.16 -2.23
N PHE A 100 -14.53 3.03 -1.53
CA PHE A 100 -15.74 2.78 -0.76
C PHE A 100 -15.87 3.71 0.45
N ASP A 101 -14.76 3.97 1.16
CA ASP A 101 -14.72 4.90 2.28
C ASP A 101 -15.06 6.33 1.83
N ASP A 102 -14.47 6.78 0.73
CA ASP A 102 -14.74 8.10 0.13
C ASP A 102 -16.21 8.27 -0.29
N LYS A 103 -16.86 7.18 -0.68
CA LYS A 103 -18.26 7.23 -1.14
C LYS A 103 -19.28 7.08 -0.03
N TYR A 104 -19.01 6.19 0.93
CA TYR A 104 -20.02 5.76 1.91
C TYR A 104 -19.69 6.16 3.35
N ASN A 105 -18.53 6.80 3.61
CA ASN A 105 -18.03 7.13 4.94
C ASN A 105 -18.12 5.91 5.87
N LEU A 106 -17.29 4.92 5.61
CA LEU A 106 -17.30 3.65 6.36
C LEU A 106 -17.07 3.88 7.86
N ASN A 107 -17.64 3.00 8.66
CA ASN A 107 -17.36 2.98 10.10
C ASN A 107 -15.84 2.82 10.33
N PRO A 108 -15.19 3.64 11.17
CA PRO A 108 -13.74 3.57 11.43
C PRO A 108 -13.25 2.19 11.85
N TYR A 109 -14.04 1.45 12.62
CA TYR A 109 -13.69 0.08 13.03
C TYR A 109 -13.70 -0.91 11.87
N LEU A 110 -14.68 -0.80 10.96
CA LEU A 110 -14.74 -1.63 9.75
C LEU A 110 -13.56 -1.29 8.83
N ARG A 111 -13.24 -0.02 8.65
CA ARG A 111 -12.08 0.42 7.87
C ARG A 111 -10.79 -0.14 8.45
N LEU A 112 -10.59 -0.03 9.76
CA LEU A 112 -9.42 -0.58 10.44
C LEU A 112 -9.31 -2.11 10.25
N PHE A 113 -10.42 -2.83 10.41
CA PHE A 113 -10.46 -4.28 10.21
C PHE A 113 -10.06 -4.68 8.77
N LEU A 114 -10.61 -3.99 7.77
CA LEU A 114 -10.27 -4.23 6.36
C LEU A 114 -8.82 -3.86 6.02
N GLN A 115 -8.25 -2.85 6.68
CA GLN A 115 -6.81 -2.52 6.57
C GLN A 115 -5.94 -3.66 7.10
N PHE A 116 -6.32 -4.30 8.21
CA PHE A 116 -5.61 -5.49 8.71
C PHE A 116 -5.66 -6.65 7.72
N ILE A 117 -6.81 -6.90 7.10
CA ILE A 117 -6.93 -7.92 6.04
C ILE A 117 -6.02 -7.59 4.85
N ALA A 118 -6.03 -6.36 4.38
CA ALA A 118 -5.21 -5.93 3.26
C ALA A 118 -3.71 -6.03 3.57
N ALA A 119 -3.29 -5.67 4.78
CA ALA A 119 -1.90 -5.78 5.23
C ALA A 119 -1.45 -7.24 5.45
N ALA A 120 -2.37 -8.15 5.77
CA ALA A 120 -2.06 -9.57 5.90
C ALA A 120 -1.70 -10.24 4.56
N ILE A 121 -2.22 -9.76 3.43
CA ILE A 121 -1.98 -10.37 2.11
C ILE A 121 -0.48 -10.39 1.73
N PRO A 122 0.26 -9.27 1.73
CA PRO A 122 1.70 -9.30 1.47
C PRO A 122 2.48 -10.13 2.51
N ILE A 123 2.05 -10.14 3.77
CA ILE A 123 2.70 -10.94 4.81
C ILE A 123 2.54 -12.43 4.54
N ILE A 124 1.35 -12.88 4.17
CA ILE A 124 1.09 -14.27 3.76
C ILE A 124 1.92 -14.65 2.52
N SER A 125 2.23 -13.70 1.64
CA SER A 125 3.12 -13.93 0.50
C SER A 125 4.60 -14.05 0.88
N GLY A 126 4.96 -13.80 2.16
CA GLY A 126 6.30 -13.97 2.72
C GLY A 126 7.05 -12.67 2.99
N ILE A 127 6.35 -11.53 3.03
CA ILE A 127 6.96 -10.23 3.35
C ILE A 127 6.80 -9.98 4.84
N GLY A 128 7.92 -10.00 5.58
CA GLY A 128 7.98 -9.72 7.01
C GLY A 128 9.11 -8.74 7.36
N ILE A 129 9.19 -8.34 8.64
CA ILE A 129 10.27 -7.51 9.17
C ILE A 129 11.07 -8.33 10.17
N PRO A 130 12.15 -9.04 9.73
CA PRO A 130 12.87 -9.98 10.57
C PRO A 130 13.75 -9.32 11.64
N PHE A 131 14.11 -8.05 11.47
CA PHE A 131 14.90 -7.32 12.45
C PHE A 131 14.61 -5.82 12.41
N ILE A 132 14.86 -5.13 13.51
CA ILE A 132 14.83 -3.68 13.64
C ILE A 132 16.14 -3.17 14.24
N SER A 133 16.58 -1.98 13.84
CA SER A 133 17.75 -1.33 14.42
C SER A 133 17.46 -0.94 15.88
N ASN A 134 18.35 -1.30 16.79
CA ASN A 134 18.25 -0.89 18.18
C ASN A 134 18.91 0.49 18.36
N PRO A 135 18.20 1.51 18.85
CA PRO A 135 18.78 2.84 19.10
C PRO A 135 19.97 2.84 20.08
N ALA A 136 20.04 1.84 20.97
CA ALA A 136 21.15 1.66 21.91
C ALA A 136 22.34 0.89 21.35
N GLY A 137 22.27 0.50 20.05
CA GLY A 137 23.28 -0.26 19.33
C GLY A 137 22.88 -1.70 19.05
N GLY A 138 23.28 -2.22 17.88
CA GLY A 138 22.94 -3.57 17.41
C GLY A 138 21.58 -3.67 16.73
N ILE A 139 21.06 -4.90 16.66
CA ILE A 139 19.75 -5.23 16.04
C ILE A 139 18.88 -5.98 17.05
N ILE A 140 17.57 -5.77 16.96
CA ILE A 140 16.56 -6.58 17.63
C ILE A 140 16.08 -7.60 16.62
N ASP A 141 16.34 -8.87 16.86
CA ASP A 141 15.96 -9.98 16.00
C ASP A 141 14.49 -10.39 16.27
N LEU A 142 13.66 -10.34 15.26
CA LEU A 142 12.25 -10.75 15.27
C LEU A 142 12.02 -12.05 14.50
N SER A 143 13.08 -12.73 14.05
CA SER A 143 12.98 -13.96 13.26
C SER A 143 12.55 -15.19 14.09
N HIS A 144 12.50 -15.09 15.41
CA HIS A 144 12.06 -16.13 16.32
C HIS A 144 10.84 -15.72 17.16
N PRO A 145 9.93 -16.67 17.55
CA PRO A 145 9.87 -18.07 17.15
C PRO A 145 9.39 -18.30 15.72
N GLN A 146 9.88 -19.38 15.10
CA GLN A 146 9.43 -19.85 13.79
C GLN A 146 8.46 -21.01 13.96
N ILE A 147 7.32 -20.93 13.28
CA ILE A 147 6.34 -22.01 13.19
C ILE A 147 6.31 -22.52 11.77
N THR A 148 6.63 -23.79 11.57
CA THR A 148 6.53 -24.43 10.25
C THR A 148 5.13 -25.01 10.06
N VAL A 149 4.43 -24.55 9.04
CA VAL A 149 3.09 -25.03 8.66
C VAL A 149 3.16 -25.65 7.28
N ASN A 150 2.63 -26.87 7.16
CA ASN A 150 2.45 -27.48 5.84
C ASN A 150 1.09 -27.04 5.28
N PHE A 151 1.13 -26.19 4.26
CA PHE A 151 -0.08 -25.69 3.62
C PHE A 151 -0.07 -26.07 2.13
N LEU A 152 -1.04 -26.87 1.70
CA LEU A 152 -1.19 -27.36 0.32
C LEU A 152 0.06 -28.11 -0.22
N GLY A 153 0.80 -28.81 0.65
CA GLY A 153 2.00 -29.57 0.28
C GLY A 153 3.30 -28.75 0.26
N GLU A 154 3.24 -27.44 0.53
CA GLU A 154 4.41 -26.61 0.71
C GLU A 154 4.67 -26.35 2.21
N ILE A 155 5.93 -26.49 2.62
CA ILE A 155 6.38 -26.15 3.98
C ILE A 155 6.62 -24.64 4.01
N ARG A 156 5.82 -23.92 4.79
CA ARG A 156 5.98 -22.49 5.02
C ARG A 156 6.45 -22.23 6.45
N SER A 157 7.47 -21.41 6.59
CA SER A 157 7.91 -20.89 7.87
C SER A 157 7.21 -19.57 8.16
N ILE A 158 6.42 -19.53 9.21
CA ILE A 158 5.79 -18.31 9.75
C ILE A 158 6.72 -17.78 10.83
N TRP A 159 7.20 -16.56 10.68
CA TRP A 159 8.05 -15.88 11.66
C TRP A 159 7.16 -14.99 12.53
N LEU A 160 6.63 -15.56 13.58
CA LEU A 160 5.51 -14.99 14.34
C LEU A 160 5.71 -13.53 14.73
N LEU A 161 6.86 -13.18 15.34
CA LEU A 161 7.14 -11.81 15.77
C LEU A 161 7.34 -10.86 14.57
N SER A 162 8.06 -11.31 13.54
CA SER A 162 8.29 -10.56 12.30
C SER A 162 6.98 -10.23 11.61
N ASP A 163 6.09 -11.21 11.47
CA ASP A 163 4.83 -11.08 10.74
C ASP A 163 3.84 -10.21 11.52
N ILE A 164 3.74 -10.40 12.84
CA ILE A 164 2.90 -9.55 13.71
C ILE A 164 3.42 -8.11 13.70
N PHE A 165 4.73 -7.90 13.83
CA PHE A 165 5.30 -6.57 13.79
C PHE A 165 5.06 -5.89 12.45
N ALA A 166 5.27 -6.59 11.32
CA ALA A 166 5.01 -6.09 10.00
C ALA A 166 3.53 -5.69 9.81
N LEU A 167 2.60 -6.52 10.32
CA LEU A 167 1.17 -6.26 10.25
C LEU A 167 0.79 -4.95 10.93
N PHE A 168 1.20 -4.80 12.20
CA PHE A 168 0.92 -3.58 12.96
C PHE A 168 1.65 -2.36 12.37
N TRP A 169 2.88 -2.54 11.90
CA TRP A 169 3.67 -1.47 11.29
C TRP A 169 2.98 -0.91 10.04
N ILE A 170 2.56 -1.80 9.11
CA ILE A 170 1.87 -1.40 7.88
C ILE A 170 0.57 -0.65 8.23
N VAL A 171 -0.28 -1.21 9.11
CA VAL A 171 -1.54 -0.59 9.49
C VAL A 171 -1.33 0.75 10.19
N THR A 172 -0.30 0.85 11.06
CA THR A 172 0.05 2.11 11.73
C THR A 172 0.47 3.17 10.72
N LEU A 173 1.34 2.84 9.76
CA LEU A 173 1.76 3.77 8.72
C LEU A 173 0.59 4.24 7.85
N MET A 174 -0.31 3.33 7.46
CA MET A 174 -1.51 3.68 6.68
C MET A 174 -2.36 4.73 7.41
N ASN A 175 -2.61 4.52 8.71
CA ASN A 175 -3.43 5.44 9.48
C ASN A 175 -2.69 6.75 9.79
N PHE A 176 -1.39 6.69 10.10
CA PHE A 176 -0.59 7.87 10.37
C PHE A 176 -0.52 8.80 9.15
N LEU A 177 -0.29 8.26 7.94
CA LEU A 177 -0.26 9.03 6.69
C LEU A 177 -1.64 9.58 6.30
N ASN A 178 -2.72 8.96 6.77
CA ASN A 178 -4.10 9.41 6.49
C ASN A 178 -4.61 10.46 7.50
N MET A 179 -3.86 10.77 8.55
CA MET A 179 -4.22 11.78 9.55
C MET A 179 -3.86 13.22 9.15
N GLY A 180 -3.18 13.40 8.00
CA GLY A 180 -2.74 14.69 7.46
C GLY A 180 -3.84 15.50 6.79
#